data_0c8b51c143fbc4b1503e086d623a414e
#
_entry.id   0c8b51c143fbc4b1503e086d623a414e
#
_cell.length_a   1.000
_cell.length_b   1.000
_cell.length_c   1.000
_cell.angle_alpha   90.00
_cell.angle_beta   90.00
_cell.angle_gamma   90.00
#
_symmetry.space_group_name_H-M   'P 1'
#
loop_
_entity.id
_entity.type
_entity.pdbx_description
1 polymer ?
#
loop_
_entity_poly.entity_id
_entity_poly.type
_entity_poly.pdbx_seq_one_letter_code
_entity_poly.pdbx_strand_id
1 'polypeptide(L)'
;MVTNSETDVVKVLKDDGLKDIDWATLEKYQNATTTNLDDFRDEFGRWTSWAVRIAYNDFFGGVLINQLSGKGNRKHYHPDADENWVILDGEWEWWIEGQGTKKVFQNDIIVVPKGVPHLITCVKGPGARYAITKPDVNHVYV
;
A
#
# COMPACT_ATOMS: atom_id res chain seq x y z
N MET A 1 -24.58 15.16 1.41
CA MET A 1 -23.20 15.16 0.91
C MET A 1 -22.66 13.75 0.95
N VAL A 2 -22.12 13.27 -0.14
CA VAL A 2 -21.49 11.94 -0.19
C VAL A 2 -20.06 12.06 0.35
N THR A 3 -19.74 11.26 1.34
CA THR A 3 -18.40 11.20 1.90
C THR A 3 -17.61 10.13 1.15
N ASN A 4 -16.54 10.53 0.45
CA ASN A 4 -15.64 9.62 -0.27
C ASN A 4 -14.54 9.11 0.66
N SER A 5 -14.92 8.48 1.78
CA SER A 5 -13.97 7.99 2.76
C SER A 5 -14.18 6.51 3.06
N GLU A 6 -13.09 5.81 3.38
CA GLU A 6 -13.10 4.38 3.66
C GLU A 6 -12.02 4.03 4.68
N THR A 7 -12.37 3.27 5.69
CA THR A 7 -11.44 2.79 6.73
C THR A 7 -11.12 1.29 6.61
N ASP A 8 -11.87 0.55 5.80
CA ASP A 8 -11.59 -0.86 5.53
C ASP A 8 -10.50 -0.98 4.47
N VAL A 9 -9.27 -1.21 4.91
CA VAL A 9 -8.11 -1.30 4.01
C VAL A 9 -8.24 -2.46 3.01
N VAL A 10 -8.87 -3.55 3.38
CA VAL A 10 -9.07 -4.70 2.48
C VAL A 10 -9.97 -4.28 1.33
N LYS A 11 -11.06 -3.55 1.63
CA LYS A 11 -11.95 -2.99 0.61
C LYS A 11 -11.23 -1.97 -0.27
N VAL A 12 -10.44 -1.09 0.31
CA VAL A 12 -9.64 -0.09 -0.44
C VAL A 12 -8.75 -0.79 -1.47
N LEU A 13 -8.01 -1.80 -1.05
CA LEU A 13 -7.09 -2.53 -1.91
C LEU A 13 -7.82 -3.24 -3.05
N LYS A 14 -8.96 -3.85 -2.77
CA LYS A 14 -9.79 -4.48 -3.78
C LYS A 14 -10.34 -3.46 -4.79
N ASP A 15 -10.83 -2.33 -4.32
CA ASP A 15 -11.34 -1.25 -5.18
C ASP A 15 -10.22 -0.62 -6.02
N ASP A 16 -8.96 -0.67 -5.56
CA ASP A 16 -7.79 -0.26 -6.32
C ASP A 16 -7.30 -1.31 -7.33
N GLY A 17 -8.03 -2.39 -7.51
CA GLY A 17 -7.78 -3.42 -8.52
C GLY A 17 -6.78 -4.50 -8.13
N LEU A 18 -6.52 -4.65 -6.84
CA LEU A 18 -5.65 -5.71 -6.36
C LEU A 18 -6.38 -7.04 -6.27
N LYS A 19 -5.64 -8.13 -6.51
CA LYS A 19 -6.19 -9.48 -6.46
C LYS A 19 -6.85 -9.76 -5.12
N ASP A 20 -8.04 -10.35 -5.18
CA ASP A 20 -8.76 -10.80 -4.00
C ASP A 20 -8.12 -12.11 -3.50
N ILE A 21 -7.50 -12.04 -2.31
CA ILE A 21 -6.89 -13.19 -1.66
C ILE A 21 -7.83 -13.64 -0.55
N ASP A 22 -8.11 -14.94 -0.48
CA ASP A 22 -9.04 -15.45 0.51
C ASP A 22 -8.56 -15.18 1.95
N TRP A 23 -9.53 -14.99 2.84
CA TRP A 23 -9.26 -14.57 4.21
C TRP A 23 -8.39 -15.55 5.00
N ALA A 24 -8.60 -16.85 4.81
CA ALA A 24 -7.82 -17.87 5.53
C ALA A 24 -6.33 -17.78 5.19
N THR A 25 -6.01 -17.49 3.91
CA THR A 25 -4.64 -17.29 3.46
C THR A 25 -4.06 -16.01 4.03
N LEU A 26 -4.81 -14.89 4.02
CA LEU A 26 -4.38 -13.62 4.60
C LEU A 26 -4.13 -13.73 6.11
N GLU A 27 -5.04 -14.39 6.82
CA GLU A 27 -4.95 -14.57 8.28
C GLU A 27 -3.67 -15.28 8.70
N LYS A 28 -3.20 -16.24 7.91
CA LYS A 28 -1.96 -16.99 8.16
C LYS A 28 -0.74 -16.08 8.27
N TYR A 29 -0.72 -14.96 7.55
CA TYR A 29 0.41 -14.03 7.52
C TYR A 29 0.25 -12.85 8.46
N GLN A 30 -0.96 -12.55 8.90
CA GLN A 30 -1.23 -11.40 9.75
C GLN A 30 -0.54 -11.55 11.10
N ASN A 31 0.30 -10.58 11.43
CA ASN A 31 1.13 -10.57 12.65
C ASN A 31 2.10 -11.75 12.78
N ALA A 32 2.49 -12.37 11.68
CA ALA A 32 3.55 -13.37 11.67
C ALA A 32 4.89 -12.70 12.04
N THR A 33 5.75 -13.43 12.74
CA THR A 33 7.03 -12.92 13.20
C THR A 33 7.95 -12.52 12.05
N THR A 34 7.94 -13.30 10.98
CA THR A 34 8.78 -13.09 9.81
C THR A 34 8.01 -13.37 8.55
N THR A 35 8.09 -12.47 7.59
CA THR A 35 7.52 -12.64 6.25
C THR A 35 8.56 -12.20 5.21
N ASN A 36 8.42 -12.69 3.99
CA ASN A 36 9.40 -12.47 2.94
C ASN A 36 8.71 -12.18 1.61
N LEU A 37 9.17 -11.14 0.91
CA LEU A 37 8.61 -10.73 -0.38
C LEU A 37 8.67 -11.86 -1.43
N ASP A 38 9.79 -12.55 -1.51
CA ASP A 38 9.95 -13.60 -2.52
C ASP A 38 8.99 -14.77 -2.28
N ASP A 39 8.75 -15.13 -1.02
CA ASP A 39 7.78 -16.16 -0.65
C ASP A 39 6.36 -15.75 -1.06
N PHE A 40 5.98 -14.50 -0.84
CA PHE A 40 4.68 -13.99 -1.28
C PHE A 40 4.57 -13.96 -2.80
N ARG A 41 5.62 -13.58 -3.51
CA ARG A 41 5.65 -13.60 -4.97
C ARG A 41 5.53 -15.01 -5.54
N ASP A 42 6.12 -15.99 -4.88
CA ASP A 42 5.99 -17.41 -5.25
C ASP A 42 4.55 -17.91 -5.06
N GLU A 43 3.90 -17.50 -3.98
CA GLU A 43 2.54 -17.94 -3.65
C GLU A 43 1.47 -17.20 -4.46
N PHE A 44 1.58 -15.87 -4.57
CA PHE A 44 0.52 -15.02 -5.17
C PHE A 44 0.82 -14.60 -6.60
N GLY A 45 2.04 -14.78 -7.06
CA GLY A 45 2.47 -14.40 -8.40
C GLY A 45 3.32 -13.14 -8.43
N ARG A 46 4.51 -13.25 -9.02
CA ARG A 46 5.41 -12.10 -9.22
C ARG A 46 4.78 -11.08 -10.19
N TRP A 47 4.07 -11.57 -11.19
CA TRP A 47 3.48 -10.77 -12.27
C TRP A 47 1.97 -10.55 -12.07
N THR A 48 1.56 -10.46 -10.82
CA THR A 48 0.18 -10.19 -10.43
C THR A 48 0.16 -9.06 -9.41
N SER A 49 -0.82 -8.16 -9.51
CA SER A 49 -1.02 -7.12 -8.50
C SER A 49 -1.80 -7.70 -7.31
N TRP A 50 -1.20 -7.67 -6.14
CA TRP A 50 -1.79 -8.20 -4.90
C TRP A 50 -1.30 -7.40 -3.69
N ALA A 51 -2.00 -7.54 -2.59
CA ALA A 51 -1.63 -6.94 -1.32
C ALA A 51 -1.88 -7.93 -0.17
N VAL A 52 -1.00 -7.88 0.83
CA VAL A 52 -1.13 -8.67 2.06
C VAL A 52 -0.99 -7.74 3.25
N ARG A 53 -1.98 -7.74 4.14
CA ARG A 53 -1.87 -7.02 5.41
C ARG A 53 -1.09 -7.91 6.38
N ILE A 54 0.18 -7.58 6.62
CA ILE A 54 1.08 -8.38 7.45
C ILE A 54 1.18 -7.91 8.89
N ALA A 55 0.71 -6.70 9.19
CA ALA A 55 0.60 -6.20 10.57
C ALA A 55 -0.77 -5.59 10.79
N TYR A 56 -1.43 -5.99 11.87
CA TYR A 56 -2.72 -5.43 12.25
C TYR A 56 -2.94 -5.64 13.74
N ASN A 57 -2.77 -4.60 14.52
CA ASN A 57 -2.90 -4.61 15.97
C ASN A 57 -3.39 -3.24 16.46
N ASP A 58 -3.43 -3.02 17.77
CA ASP A 58 -3.95 -1.79 18.36
C ASP A 58 -3.14 -0.54 18.01
N PHE A 59 -1.90 -0.68 17.56
CA PHE A 59 -0.97 0.43 17.37
C PHE A 59 -0.70 0.75 15.90
N PHE A 60 -0.62 -0.25 15.04
CA PHE A 60 -0.31 -0.03 13.64
C PHE A 60 -0.92 -1.08 12.72
N GLY A 61 -1.10 -0.69 11.47
CA GLY A 61 -1.40 -1.55 10.34
C GLY A 61 -0.26 -1.51 9.34
N GLY A 62 0.08 -2.66 8.77
CA GLY A 62 1.13 -2.75 7.76
C GLY A 62 0.68 -3.57 6.58
N VAL A 63 0.87 -3.04 5.36
CA VAL A 63 0.45 -3.69 4.12
C VAL A 63 1.62 -3.76 3.15
N LEU A 64 1.87 -4.96 2.66
CA LEU A 64 2.83 -5.19 1.58
C LEU A 64 2.06 -5.32 0.27
N ILE A 65 2.46 -4.53 -0.71
CA ILE A 65 1.78 -4.45 -2.01
C ILE A 65 2.78 -4.74 -3.13
N ASN A 66 2.42 -5.67 -4.01
CA ASN A 66 3.11 -5.95 -5.27
C ASN A 66 2.24 -5.46 -6.40
N GLN A 67 2.78 -4.62 -7.29
CA GLN A 67 2.02 -4.06 -8.40
C GLN A 67 2.81 -4.08 -9.70
N LEU A 68 2.08 -4.18 -10.80
CA LEU A 68 2.64 -4.15 -12.14
C LEU A 68 2.78 -2.71 -12.65
N SER A 69 3.53 -2.53 -13.73
CA SER A 69 3.70 -1.22 -14.39
C SER A 69 2.35 -0.60 -14.74
N GLY A 70 2.19 0.69 -14.46
CA GLY A 70 0.96 1.45 -14.70
C GLY A 70 -0.08 1.32 -13.59
N LYS A 71 0.14 0.49 -12.60
CA LYS A 71 -0.78 0.29 -11.47
C LYS A 71 -0.34 1.09 -10.25
N GLY A 72 -1.28 1.40 -9.38
CA GLY A 72 -1.01 2.19 -8.19
C GLY A 72 -2.27 2.37 -7.36
N ASN A 73 -2.25 3.36 -6.49
CA ASN A 73 -3.41 3.71 -5.68
C ASN A 73 -4.06 4.98 -6.20
N ARG A 74 -5.36 5.08 -6.01
CA ARG A 74 -6.12 6.31 -6.33
C ARG A 74 -5.64 7.47 -5.47
N LYS A 75 -5.76 8.69 -5.99
CA LYS A 75 -5.42 9.91 -5.26
C LYS A 75 -6.27 10.03 -3.99
N HIS A 76 -5.63 10.17 -2.85
CA HIS A 76 -6.31 10.24 -1.55
C HIS A 76 -5.41 10.89 -0.51
N TYR A 77 -5.97 11.14 0.68
CA TYR A 77 -5.20 11.52 1.86
C TYR A 77 -5.74 10.81 3.10
N HIS A 78 -4.93 10.79 4.15
CA HIS A 78 -5.30 10.23 5.45
C HIS A 78 -5.48 11.38 6.45
N PRO A 79 -6.71 11.68 6.88
CA PRO A 79 -6.94 12.81 7.80
C PRO A 79 -6.46 12.54 9.23
N ASP A 80 -6.21 11.29 9.56
CA ASP A 80 -6.02 10.81 10.94
C ASP A 80 -4.63 10.21 11.21
N ALA A 81 -3.74 10.11 10.23
CA ALA A 81 -2.42 9.54 10.43
C ALA A 81 -1.39 9.95 9.37
N ASP A 82 -0.13 9.94 9.77
CA ASP A 82 1.00 9.88 8.84
C ASP A 82 1.15 8.46 8.32
N GLU A 83 1.84 8.32 7.19
CA GLU A 83 2.11 7.03 6.60
C GLU A 83 3.58 6.91 6.20
N ASN A 84 4.21 5.79 6.56
CA ASN A 84 5.58 5.47 6.17
C ASN A 84 5.58 4.37 5.13
N TRP A 85 6.34 4.59 4.05
CA TRP A 85 6.54 3.61 2.99
C TRP A 85 8.00 3.26 2.84
N VAL A 86 8.27 1.99 2.61
CA VAL A 86 9.58 1.49 2.17
C VAL A 86 9.41 0.88 0.80
N ILE A 87 10.21 1.31 -0.16
CA ILE A 87 10.23 0.70 -1.50
C ILE A 87 11.13 -0.53 -1.44
N LEU A 88 10.57 -1.69 -1.76
CA LEU A 88 11.28 -2.96 -1.73
C LEU A 88 11.81 -3.37 -3.10
N ASP A 89 11.14 -2.96 -4.19
CA ASP A 89 11.51 -3.32 -5.55
C ASP A 89 10.78 -2.44 -6.57
N GLY A 90 11.35 -2.30 -7.76
CA GLY A 90 10.75 -1.56 -8.87
C GLY A 90 11.03 -0.07 -8.86
N GLU A 91 10.51 0.61 -9.87
CA GLU A 91 10.56 2.06 -9.99
C GLU A 91 9.15 2.61 -9.86
N TRP A 92 9.01 3.63 -9.00
CA TRP A 92 7.71 4.23 -8.68
C TRP A 92 7.76 5.74 -8.87
N GLU A 93 6.60 6.34 -9.13
CA GLU A 93 6.39 7.77 -9.04
C GLU A 93 5.47 8.06 -7.86
N TRP A 94 5.91 8.98 -7.01
CA TRP A 94 5.21 9.41 -5.81
C TRP A 94 4.90 10.89 -5.93
N TRP A 95 3.63 11.20 -6.15
CA TRP A 95 3.16 12.59 -6.13
C TRP A 95 2.62 12.91 -4.75
N ILE A 96 3.13 13.97 -4.15
CA ILE A 96 2.68 14.49 -2.85
C ILE A 96 2.36 15.97 -3.04
N GLU A 97 1.15 16.39 -2.68
CA GLU A 97 0.72 17.78 -2.81
C GLU A 97 1.71 18.72 -2.13
N GLY A 98 2.08 19.78 -2.81
CA GLY A 98 3.07 20.75 -2.35
C GLY A 98 4.53 20.34 -2.54
N GLN A 99 4.81 19.07 -2.87
CA GLN A 99 6.17 18.58 -3.11
C GLN A 99 6.41 18.14 -4.56
N GLY A 100 5.33 17.92 -5.33
CA GLY A 100 5.42 17.43 -6.70
C GLY A 100 5.65 15.93 -6.80
N THR A 101 6.07 15.48 -7.98
CA THR A 101 6.32 14.08 -8.26
C THR A 101 7.80 13.74 -8.11
N LYS A 102 8.08 12.65 -7.41
CA LYS A 102 9.43 12.10 -7.26
C LYS A 102 9.48 10.67 -7.75
N LYS A 103 10.57 10.31 -8.42
CA LYS A 103 10.87 8.92 -8.70
C LYS A 103 11.53 8.29 -7.49
N VAL A 104 11.08 7.11 -7.12
CA VAL A 104 11.62 6.37 -5.98
C VAL A 104 11.92 4.94 -6.38
N PHE A 105 12.92 4.35 -5.72
CA PHE A 105 13.50 3.06 -6.05
C PHE A 105 13.71 2.24 -4.79
N GLN A 106 14.18 1.01 -4.95
CA GLN A 106 14.53 0.13 -3.83
C GLN A 106 15.35 0.87 -2.76
N ASN A 107 14.98 0.67 -1.52
CA ASN A 107 15.58 1.27 -0.31
C ASN A 107 15.17 2.73 -0.05
N ASP A 108 14.40 3.36 -0.92
CA ASP A 108 13.85 4.67 -0.60
C ASP A 108 12.75 4.56 0.46
N ILE A 109 12.73 5.53 1.36
CA ILE A 109 11.74 5.63 2.43
C ILE A 109 10.97 6.93 2.21
N ILE A 110 9.64 6.83 2.20
CA ILE A 110 8.76 7.98 1.99
C ILE A 110 7.88 8.16 3.22
N VAL A 111 7.80 9.40 3.68
CA VAL A 111 6.84 9.81 4.71
C VAL A 111 5.77 10.67 4.05
N VAL A 112 4.53 10.25 4.16
CA VAL A 112 3.38 11.02 3.71
C VAL A 112 2.73 11.65 4.93
N PRO A 113 2.77 12.99 5.06
CA PRO A 113 2.19 13.66 6.21
C PRO A 113 0.67 13.51 6.28
N LYS A 114 0.16 13.48 7.48
CA LYS A 114 -1.29 13.49 7.76
C LYS A 114 -1.98 14.62 6.99
N GLY A 115 -3.09 14.32 6.34
CA GLY A 115 -3.92 15.28 5.65
C GLY A 115 -3.42 15.71 4.27
N VAL A 116 -2.29 15.20 3.80
CA VAL A 116 -1.70 15.62 2.52
C VAL A 116 -2.07 14.64 1.41
N PRO A 117 -2.75 15.11 0.35
CA PRO A 117 -3.09 14.28 -0.80
C PRO A 117 -1.85 13.70 -1.49
N HIS A 118 -1.94 12.46 -1.90
CA HIS A 118 -0.87 11.77 -2.60
C HIS A 118 -1.39 10.77 -3.63
N LEU A 119 -0.55 10.46 -4.61
CA LEU A 119 -0.85 9.53 -5.70
C LEU A 119 0.41 8.73 -6.00
N ILE A 120 0.25 7.41 -6.08
CA ILE A 120 1.35 6.48 -6.22
C ILE A 120 1.15 5.66 -7.47
N THR A 121 2.18 5.57 -8.32
CA THR A 121 2.12 4.78 -9.56
C THR A 121 3.40 3.97 -9.73
N CYS A 122 3.25 2.68 -10.02
CA CYS A 122 4.38 1.84 -10.43
C CYS A 122 4.75 2.17 -11.87
N VAL A 123 6.01 2.54 -12.10
CA VAL A 123 6.51 2.88 -13.45
C VAL A 123 7.13 1.66 -14.11
N LYS A 124 7.98 0.95 -13.39
CA LYS A 124 8.61 -0.30 -13.86
C LYS A 124 8.41 -1.39 -12.83
N GLY A 125 7.54 -2.32 -13.16
CA GLY A 125 7.20 -3.45 -12.31
C GLY A 125 7.78 -4.77 -12.82
N PRO A 126 7.59 -5.85 -12.03
CA PRO A 126 6.80 -5.81 -10.80
C PRO A 126 7.50 -4.99 -9.73
N GLY A 127 6.75 -4.12 -9.08
CA GLY A 127 7.24 -3.32 -7.95
C GLY A 127 6.63 -3.81 -6.65
N ALA A 128 7.34 -3.60 -5.55
CA ALA A 128 6.84 -3.92 -4.22
C ALA A 128 7.14 -2.79 -3.25
N ARG A 129 6.19 -2.53 -2.35
CA ARG A 129 6.30 -1.50 -1.33
C ARG A 129 5.59 -1.93 -0.06
N TYR A 130 6.08 -1.45 1.07
CA TYR A 130 5.51 -1.74 2.38
C TYR A 130 5.11 -0.45 3.08
N ALA A 131 3.87 -0.38 3.52
CA ALA A 131 3.33 0.77 4.26
C ALA A 131 3.09 0.42 5.72
N ILE A 132 3.41 1.36 6.60
CA ILE A 132 3.05 1.30 8.01
C ILE A 132 2.32 2.59 8.37
N THR A 133 1.14 2.45 8.97
CA THR A 133 0.33 3.56 9.45
C THR A 133 -0.50 3.09 10.65
N LYS A 134 -1.47 3.87 11.10
CA LYS A 134 -2.37 3.41 12.14
C LYS A 134 -3.31 2.31 11.61
N PRO A 135 -3.82 1.42 12.47
CA PRO A 135 -4.83 0.45 12.03
C PRO A 135 -6.11 1.18 11.60
N ASP A 136 -6.78 0.63 10.58
CA ASP A 136 -8.03 1.16 10.03
C ASP A 136 -7.96 2.65 9.67
N VAL A 137 -6.84 3.07 9.11
CA VAL A 137 -6.61 4.44 8.66
C VAL A 137 -7.67 4.86 7.65
N ASN A 138 -8.18 6.07 7.79
CA ASN A 138 -9.20 6.60 6.87
C ASN A 138 -8.56 7.05 5.55
N HIS A 139 -9.15 6.61 4.44
CA HIS A 139 -8.77 7.03 3.08
C HIS A 139 -9.84 7.97 2.56
N VAL A 140 -9.50 9.22 2.32
CA VAL A 140 -10.40 10.21 1.73
C VAL A 140 -9.96 10.47 0.29
N TYR A 141 -10.84 10.13 -0.67
CA TYR A 141 -10.53 10.25 -2.10
C TYR A 141 -10.83 11.64 -2.62
N VAL A 142 -9.95 12.14 -3.46
CA VAL A 142 -10.03 13.49 -4.03
C VAL A 142 -9.83 13.52 -5.55
#